data_0c2eeef0869c4c9f51db937089a80788
#
_entry.id   0c2eeef0869c4c9f51db937089a80788
#
_cell.length_a   1.000
_cell.length_b   1.000
_cell.length_c   1.000
_cell.angle_alpha   90.00
_cell.angle_beta   90.00
_cell.angle_gamma   90.00
#
_symmetry.space_group_name_H-M   'P 1'
#
loop_
_entity.id
_entity.type
_entity.pdbx_description
1 polymer ?
#
loop_
_entity_poly.entity_id
_entity_poly.type
_entity_poly.pdbx_seq_one_letter_code
_entity_poly.pdbx_strand_id
1 'polypeptide(L)'
;MRSMEVNCITLSGPLPHHALITHIGHSQRKWRIAIAQAIRCMDLDLERYYVVDTPLRQWVYLDVVREPGQPPHLRARTERGEWADHLLSLPRCGRDCGAPVRQPRLCCRCPFR
;
A
#
# COMPACT_ATOMS: atom_id res chain seq x y z
N MET A 1 -1.86 -16.56 -0.68
CA MET A 1 -1.58 -15.11 -0.72
C MET A 1 -2.87 -14.35 -1.00
N ARG A 2 -3.10 -13.29 -0.24
CA ARG A 2 -4.31 -12.49 -0.42
C ARG A 2 -4.01 -11.24 -1.21
N SER A 3 -4.93 -10.84 -2.06
CA SER A 3 -4.81 -9.59 -2.81
C SER A 3 -5.74 -8.56 -2.19
N MET A 4 -5.19 -7.41 -1.85
CA MET A 4 -5.93 -6.36 -1.16
C MET A 4 -5.94 -5.10 -2.00
N GLU A 5 -7.11 -4.58 -2.25
CA GLU A 5 -7.24 -3.33 -2.99
C GLU A 5 -6.88 -2.14 -2.12
N VAL A 6 -6.07 -1.22 -2.66
CA VAL A 6 -5.70 0.02 -2.00
C VAL A 6 -6.37 1.15 -2.74
N ASN A 7 -7.12 1.99 -2.04
CA ASN A 7 -7.77 3.14 -2.68
C ASN A 7 -7.51 4.46 -1.96
N CYS A 8 -6.66 4.45 -0.95
CA CYS A 8 -6.25 5.69 -0.30
C CYS A 8 -4.86 5.55 0.30
N ILE A 9 -4.22 6.68 0.52
CA ILE A 9 -2.88 6.70 1.10
C ILE A 9 -2.80 7.79 2.17
N THR A 10 -1.80 7.67 3.03
CA THR A 10 -1.46 8.71 4.00
C THR A 10 -0.03 9.15 3.73
N LEU A 11 0.17 10.45 3.68
CA LEU A 11 1.50 11.03 3.45
C LEU A 11 1.99 11.70 4.72
N SER A 12 3.30 11.68 4.92
CA SER A 12 3.89 12.32 6.09
C SER A 12 4.05 13.83 5.93
N GLY A 13 3.89 14.35 4.72
CA GLY A 13 4.03 15.77 4.48
C GLY A 13 3.25 16.19 3.26
N PRO A 14 3.35 17.47 2.88
CA PRO A 14 2.56 18.00 1.77
C PRO A 14 3.08 17.60 0.40
N LEU A 15 4.32 17.13 0.30
CA LEU A 15 4.89 16.80 -1.00
C LEU A 15 4.40 15.43 -1.46
N PRO A 16 3.95 15.31 -2.71
CA PRO A 16 3.50 14.02 -3.23
C PRO A 16 4.68 13.20 -3.71
N HIS A 17 5.28 12.46 -2.79
CA HIS A 17 6.42 11.62 -3.10
C HIS A 17 6.20 10.24 -2.51
N HIS A 18 6.52 9.20 -3.28
CA HIS A 18 6.27 7.83 -2.84
C HIS A 18 6.97 7.50 -1.52
N ALA A 19 8.16 8.01 -1.32
CA ALA A 19 8.90 7.74 -0.08
C ALA A 19 8.24 8.38 1.14
N LEU A 20 7.32 9.31 0.96
CA LEU A 20 6.61 9.95 2.05
C LEU A 20 5.27 9.30 2.36
N ILE A 21 4.89 8.27 1.63
CA ILE A 21 3.68 7.52 1.94
C ILE A 21 3.94 6.70 3.19
N THR A 22 3.16 6.95 4.22
CA THR A 22 3.33 6.25 5.50
C THR A 22 2.39 5.07 5.64
N HIS A 23 1.21 5.16 5.02
CA HIS A 23 0.19 4.13 5.13
C HIS A 23 -0.53 3.96 3.81
N ILE A 24 -1.02 2.76 3.58
CA ILE A 24 -1.96 2.48 2.50
C ILE A 24 -3.23 1.92 3.12
N GLY A 25 -4.35 2.08 2.44
CA GLY A 25 -5.59 1.61 3.01
C GLY A 25 -6.74 1.56 2.02
N HIS A 26 -7.91 1.28 2.55
CA HIS A 26 -9.14 1.21 1.77
C HIS A 26 -10.27 1.82 2.58
N SER A 27 -10.85 2.89 2.06
CA SER A 27 -11.85 3.66 2.80
C SER A 27 -13.12 2.86 3.08
N GLN A 28 -13.62 2.16 2.07
CA GLN A 28 -14.87 1.42 2.22
C GLN A 28 -14.72 0.21 3.12
N ARG A 29 -13.58 -0.43 3.09
CA ARG A 29 -13.32 -1.59 3.92
C ARG A 29 -12.74 -1.22 5.27
N LYS A 30 -12.45 0.06 5.44
CA LYS A 30 -12.04 0.63 6.73
C LYS A 30 -10.81 -0.01 7.32
N TRP A 31 -9.77 -0.15 6.52
CA TRP A 31 -8.49 -0.61 7.01
C TRP A 31 -7.37 0.30 6.52
N ARG A 32 -6.30 0.31 7.27
CA ARG A 32 -5.10 1.08 6.95
C ARG A 32 -3.92 0.37 7.58
N ILE A 33 -2.83 0.27 6.83
CA ILE A 33 -1.65 -0.45 7.29
C ILE A 33 -0.42 0.38 6.99
N ALA A 34 0.54 0.37 7.92
CA ALA A 34 1.80 1.07 7.73
C ALA A 34 2.60 0.42 6.62
N ILE A 35 3.36 1.25 5.91
CA ILE A 35 4.16 0.76 4.78
C ILE A 35 5.11 -0.36 5.20
N ALA A 36 5.78 -0.20 6.34
CA ALA A 36 6.71 -1.23 6.79
C ALA A 36 6.02 -2.58 7.00
N GLN A 37 4.81 -2.57 7.52
CA GLN A 37 4.05 -3.79 7.70
C GLN A 37 3.60 -4.38 6.36
N ALA A 38 3.18 -3.52 5.45
CA ALA A 38 2.77 -3.99 4.13
C ALA A 38 3.94 -4.66 3.42
N ILE A 39 5.11 -4.04 3.48
CA ILE A 39 6.30 -4.61 2.85
C ILE A 39 6.63 -5.97 3.47
N ARG A 40 6.50 -6.08 4.78
CA ARG A 40 6.75 -7.34 5.45
C ARG A 40 5.79 -8.43 4.99
N CYS A 41 4.51 -8.09 4.84
CA CYS A 41 3.53 -9.04 4.32
C CYS A 41 3.89 -9.51 2.92
N MET A 42 4.37 -8.58 2.11
CA MET A 42 4.75 -8.91 0.74
C MET A 42 5.99 -9.78 0.71
N ASP A 43 6.97 -9.46 1.54
CA ASP A 43 8.21 -10.23 1.61
C ASP A 43 7.96 -11.67 2.09
N LEU A 44 6.94 -11.86 2.92
CA LEU A 44 6.59 -13.16 3.43
C LEU A 44 5.56 -13.88 2.56
N ASP A 45 5.18 -13.28 1.43
CA ASP A 45 4.19 -13.84 0.51
C ASP A 45 2.83 -14.07 1.17
N LEU A 46 2.50 -13.25 2.15
CA LEU A 46 1.21 -13.36 2.82
C LEU A 46 0.14 -12.54 2.14
N GLU A 47 0.52 -11.36 1.64
CA GLU A 47 -0.41 -10.46 0.98
C GLU A 47 0.25 -9.75 -0.17
N ARG A 48 -0.56 -9.35 -1.13
CA ARG A 48 -0.17 -8.43 -2.19
C ARG A 48 -1.16 -7.30 -2.19
N TYR A 49 -0.73 -6.17 -2.68
CA TYR A 49 -1.59 -4.98 -2.74
C TYR A 49 -1.67 -4.49 -4.16
N TYR A 50 -2.82 -3.96 -4.54
CA TYR A 50 -3.00 -3.46 -5.88
C TYR A 50 -3.88 -2.21 -5.86
N VAL A 51 -3.76 -1.40 -6.91
CA VAL A 51 -4.66 -0.28 -7.15
C VAL A 51 -5.43 -0.60 -8.41
N VAL A 52 -6.62 -0.01 -8.55
CA VAL A 52 -7.42 -0.19 -9.74
C VAL A 52 -7.23 1.01 -10.64
N ASP A 53 -6.76 0.75 -11.85
CA ASP A 53 -6.67 1.78 -12.86
C ASP A 53 -8.08 1.95 -13.43
N THR A 54 -8.77 2.97 -12.97
CA THR A 54 -10.19 3.14 -13.24
C THR A 54 -10.53 3.21 -14.73
N PRO A 55 -9.81 4.00 -15.52
CA PRO A 55 -10.16 4.06 -16.94
C PRO A 55 -10.09 2.72 -17.64
N LEU A 56 -9.14 1.88 -17.25
CA LEU A 56 -8.93 0.60 -17.90
C LEU A 56 -9.50 -0.57 -17.10
N ARG A 57 -9.93 -0.31 -15.86
CA ARG A 57 -10.41 -1.34 -14.94
C ARG A 57 -9.40 -2.47 -14.76
N GLN A 58 -8.14 -2.10 -14.73
CA GLN A 58 -7.07 -3.07 -14.56
C GLN A 58 -6.49 -2.98 -13.17
N TRP A 59 -6.10 -4.11 -12.64
CA TRP A 59 -5.39 -4.15 -11.37
C TRP A 59 -3.90 -3.90 -11.65
N VAL A 60 -3.36 -2.94 -10.93
CA VAL A 60 -1.93 -2.64 -11.02
C VAL A 60 -1.33 -2.94 -9.66
N TYR A 61 -0.47 -3.94 -9.61
CA TYR A 61 0.08 -4.38 -8.35
C TYR A 61 1.18 -3.46 -7.87
N LEU A 62 1.29 -3.34 -6.55
CA LEU A 62 2.36 -2.57 -5.94
C LEU A 62 3.58 -3.47 -5.77
N ASP A 63 4.74 -2.85 -5.80
CA ASP A 63 5.98 -3.54 -5.57
C ASP A 63 6.85 -2.69 -4.67
N VAL A 64 7.90 -3.30 -4.10
CA VAL A 64 8.77 -2.63 -3.15
C VAL A 64 9.94 -2.02 -3.89
N VAL A 65 10.16 -0.73 -3.65
CA VAL A 65 11.32 -0.04 -4.20
C VAL A 65 12.40 -0.06 -3.12
N ARG A 66 13.54 -0.65 -3.45
CA ARG A 66 14.66 -0.74 -2.53
C ARG A 66 15.86 -0.05 -3.15
N GLU A 67 16.28 1.03 -2.53
CA GLU A 67 17.43 1.79 -3.00
C GLU A 67 18.45 1.89 -1.88
N PRO A 68 19.74 1.83 -2.23
CA PRO A 68 20.80 1.92 -1.19
C PRO A 68 20.67 3.20 -0.38
N GLY A 69 20.79 3.06 0.91
CA GLY A 69 20.79 4.22 1.80
C GLY A 69 19.44 4.82 2.09
N GLN A 70 18.37 4.19 1.60
CA GLN A 70 17.01 4.70 1.84
C GLN A 70 16.10 3.60 2.33
N PRO A 71 15.10 3.96 3.16
CA PRO A 71 14.13 2.97 3.57
C PRO A 71 13.32 2.50 2.37
N PRO A 72 12.91 1.24 2.37
CA PRO A 72 12.08 0.76 1.27
C PRO A 72 10.71 1.43 1.26
N HIS A 73 10.14 1.58 0.09
CA HIS A 73 8.80 2.15 -0.05
C HIS A 73 8.06 1.41 -1.15
N LEU A 74 6.78 1.72 -1.30
CA LEU A 74 5.93 1.06 -2.28
C LEU A 74 5.64 1.95 -3.46
N ARG A 75 5.45 1.32 -4.61
CA ARG A 75 5.11 2.02 -5.81
C ARG A 75 4.37 1.06 -6.74
N ALA A 76 3.48 1.59 -7.56
CA ALA A 76 2.77 0.76 -8.53
C ALA A 76 3.74 0.34 -9.64
N ARG A 77 3.55 -0.86 -10.14
CA ARG A 77 4.38 -1.37 -11.22
C ARG A 77 3.49 -1.99 -12.28
N THR A 78 3.67 -1.56 -13.51
CA THR A 78 2.83 -2.02 -14.62
C THR A 78 3.22 -3.43 -15.04
N GLU A 79 2.39 -4.04 -15.88
CA GLU A 79 2.69 -5.36 -16.40
C GLU A 79 4.01 -5.40 -17.16
N ARG A 80 4.41 -4.28 -17.73
CA ARG A 80 5.67 -4.20 -18.43
C ARG A 80 6.86 -4.06 -17.52
N GLY A 81 6.61 -3.97 -16.21
CA GLY A 81 7.67 -3.81 -15.24
C GLY A 81 8.09 -2.38 -15.02
N GLU A 82 7.33 -1.43 -15.50
CA GLU A 82 7.65 -0.02 -15.34
C GLU A 82 7.01 0.54 -14.09
N TRP A 83 7.73 1.42 -13.41
CA TRP A 83 7.18 2.11 -12.25
C TRP A 83 6.13 3.12 -12.70
N ALA A 84 5.07 3.24 -11.91
CA ALA A 84 3.97 4.12 -12.22
C ALA A 84 3.55 4.89 -10.96
N ASP A 85 2.76 5.94 -11.16
CA ASP A 85 2.41 6.86 -10.09
C ASP A 85 0.97 6.69 -9.60
N HIS A 86 0.38 5.54 -9.82
CA HIS A 86 -1.01 5.30 -9.42
C HIS A 86 -1.23 5.57 -7.94
N LEU A 87 -0.26 5.22 -7.09
CA LEU A 87 -0.42 5.44 -5.65
C LEU A 87 -0.57 6.91 -5.30
N LEU A 88 0.23 7.77 -5.93
CA LEU A 88 0.17 9.20 -5.63
C LEU A 88 -1.10 9.84 -6.15
N SER A 89 -1.79 9.19 -7.07
CA SER A 89 -3.05 9.69 -7.59
C SER A 89 -4.24 9.38 -6.69
N LEU A 90 -4.04 8.52 -5.69
CA LEU A 90 -5.13 8.13 -4.81
C LEU A 90 -5.47 9.25 -3.83
N PRO A 91 -6.72 9.32 -3.40
CA PRO A 91 -7.09 10.27 -2.36
C PRO A 91 -6.42 9.91 -1.04
N ARG A 92 -6.38 10.86 -0.14
CA ARG A 92 -5.85 10.61 1.19
C ARG A 92 -6.83 9.79 1.99
N CYS A 93 -6.32 8.88 2.81
CA CYS A 93 -7.15 8.14 3.72
C CYS A 93 -7.74 9.12 4.72
N GLY A 94 -9.05 9.08 4.83
CA GLY A 94 -9.75 9.94 5.76
C GLY A 94 -9.93 9.25 7.09
N ARG A 95 -10.70 9.92 7.94
CA ARG A 95 -11.01 9.34 9.24
C ARG A 95 -11.81 8.07 9.13
N ASP A 96 -12.48 7.90 8.00
CA ASP A 96 -13.28 6.71 7.76
C ASP A 96 -12.45 5.45 7.71
N CYS A 97 -11.16 5.59 7.43
CA CYS A 97 -10.29 4.44 7.46
C CYS A 97 -10.00 4.01 8.90
N GLY A 98 -10.40 4.84 9.85
CA GLY A 98 -10.22 4.49 11.23
C GLY A 98 -8.79 4.57 11.68
N ALA A 99 -8.54 4.07 12.87
CA ALA A 99 -7.21 4.05 13.42
C ALA A 99 -6.33 3.15 12.58
N PRO A 100 -5.02 3.35 12.63
CA PRO A 100 -4.10 2.40 12.03
C PRO A 100 -4.42 1.01 12.53
N VAL A 101 -4.15 0.08 11.68
CA VAL A 101 -4.59 -1.26 11.94
C VAL A 101 -4.06 -1.79 13.23
N ARG A 102 -4.94 -2.22 14.05
CA ARG A 102 -4.61 -3.04 15.17
C ARG A 102 -5.42 -4.28 15.12
N GLN A 103 -6.03 -4.56 13.98
CA GLN A 103 -6.83 -5.72 13.89
C GLN A 103 -6.02 -6.90 13.58
N PRO A 104 -6.25 -7.97 14.26
CA PRO A 104 -5.46 -9.17 14.07
C PRO A 104 -5.71 -9.87 12.76
N ARG A 105 -6.66 -9.42 12.03
CA ARG A 105 -6.91 -10.08 10.77
C ARG A 105 -5.80 -9.93 9.78
N LEU A 106 -4.91 -8.99 10.00
CA LEU A 106 -3.82 -8.85 9.08
C LEU A 106 -2.85 -9.97 9.25
N CYS A 107 -2.62 -10.63 8.18
CA CYS A 107 -1.76 -11.79 8.21
C CYS A 107 -0.35 -11.47 8.61
N CYS A 108 0.08 -10.27 8.41
CA CYS A 108 1.41 -9.90 8.82
C CYS A 108 1.62 -10.06 10.28
N ARG A 109 0.55 -10.11 11.03
CA ARG A 109 0.68 -10.29 12.42
C ARG A 109 0.54 -11.66 12.85
N CYS A 110 -0.05 -12.47 12.01
CA CYS A 110 -0.34 -13.82 12.40
C CYS A 110 0.86 -14.59 12.83
N PRO A 111 1.94 -14.54 12.09
CA PRO A 111 3.05 -15.40 12.46
C PRO A 111 3.74 -14.99 13.73
N PHE A 112 3.44 -13.82 14.23
CA PHE A 112 4.10 -13.42 15.43
C PHE A 112 3.16 -12.81 16.40
N ARG A 113 2.04 -13.25 16.30
CA ARG A 113 1.15 -12.83 17.24
C ARG A 113 1.03 -13.59 18.20
#